data_2b05c38a560f791b5033d4e0d8de95eb
#
_entry.id   2b05c38a560f791b5033d4e0d8de95eb
#
_cell.length_a   1.000
_cell.length_b   1.000
_cell.length_c   1.000
_cell.angle_alpha   90.00
_cell.angle_beta   90.00
_cell.angle_gamma   90.00
#
_symmetry.space_group_name_H-M   'P 1'
#
loop_
_entity.id
_entity.type
_entity.pdbx_description
1 polymer ?
#
loop_
_entity_poly.entity_id
_entity_poly.type
_entity_poly.pdbx_seq_one_letter_code
_entity_poly.pdbx_strand_id
1 'polypeptide(L)'
;MSALPPLVARALDPRDLVPDDPASERILDAALELAAASGLRHLTMEDVARAAGVGRATVYRRFGDRDALVDALSTREARRCLAELALAGDPAAPVVDQFCEGFAVSIRLLREHPLLRRLVLVDRQVLLQALDDGLFELARGFLADRIRVAQRLREVRDVDADEAAEILTRVTTSFALLPGTSLDLDDADRLRAVARELLAPVLFG
;
A
#
# COMPACT_ATOMS: atom_id res chain seq x y z
N MET A 1 12.37 18.28 11.74
CA MET A 1 11.69 17.00 12.08
C MET A 1 10.24 17.17 11.66
N SER A 2 9.90 16.72 10.46
CA SER A 2 8.52 16.74 9.99
C SER A 2 7.76 15.63 10.74
N ALA A 3 6.63 15.97 11.36
CA ALA A 3 5.76 14.96 11.96
C ALA A 3 5.28 14.03 10.83
N LEU A 4 5.25 12.72 11.08
CA LEU A 4 4.69 11.76 10.13
C LEU A 4 3.25 12.15 9.77
N PRO A 5 2.87 12.10 8.49
CA PRO A 5 1.50 12.32 8.09
C PRO A 5 0.53 11.40 8.85
N PRO A 6 -0.71 11.85 9.12
CA PRO A 6 -1.65 11.12 9.98
C PRO A 6 -1.89 9.67 9.55
N LEU A 7 -1.95 9.41 8.23
CA LEU A 7 -2.13 8.05 7.69
C LEU A 7 -0.93 7.14 8.00
N VAL A 8 0.29 7.67 7.86
CA VAL A 8 1.54 6.94 8.13
C VAL A 8 1.66 6.61 9.62
N ALA A 9 1.43 7.60 10.49
CA ALA A 9 1.47 7.40 11.93
C ALA A 9 0.48 6.31 12.37
N ARG A 10 -0.74 6.31 11.81
CA ARG A 10 -1.78 5.30 12.09
C ARG A 10 -1.44 3.92 11.52
N ALA A 11 -0.96 3.85 10.28
CA ALA A 11 -0.64 2.55 9.65
C ALA A 11 0.52 1.83 10.37
N LEU A 12 1.41 2.58 11.00
CA LEU A 12 2.57 2.04 11.73
C LEU A 12 2.35 1.94 13.25
N ASP A 13 1.29 2.53 13.81
CA ASP A 13 1.03 2.46 15.26
C ASP A 13 0.29 1.16 15.62
N PRO A 14 0.89 0.27 16.43
CA PRO A 14 0.23 -0.95 16.89
C PRO A 14 -1.04 -0.68 17.72
N ARG A 15 -1.21 0.54 18.25
CA ARG A 15 -2.35 0.95 19.09
C ARG A 15 -3.55 1.40 18.28
N ASP A 16 -3.35 1.80 17.01
CA ASP A 16 -4.42 2.12 16.05
C ASP A 16 -4.96 0.86 15.35
N LEU A 17 -4.98 -0.26 16.07
CA LEU A 17 -5.64 -1.45 15.61
C LEU A 17 -7.13 -1.13 15.50
N VAL A 18 -7.65 -1.15 14.28
CA VAL A 18 -9.09 -1.34 14.06
C VAL A 18 -9.50 -2.48 14.98
N PRO A 19 -10.61 -2.37 15.74
CA PRO A 19 -11.02 -3.43 16.63
C PRO A 19 -11.01 -4.76 15.88
N ASP A 20 -10.14 -5.67 16.33
CA ASP A 20 -9.89 -6.97 15.68
C ASP A 20 -11.03 -7.92 16.06
N ASP A 21 -12.27 -7.45 15.82
CA ASP A 21 -13.46 -8.24 16.09
C ASP A 21 -14.18 -8.58 14.75
N PRO A 22 -14.78 -9.77 14.68
CA PRO A 22 -15.39 -10.27 13.44
C PRO A 22 -16.47 -9.35 12.84
N ALA A 23 -17.08 -8.48 13.61
CA ALA A 23 -18.09 -7.57 13.10
C ALA A 23 -17.44 -6.33 12.45
N SER A 24 -16.34 -5.82 13.01
CA SER A 24 -15.56 -4.73 12.39
C SER A 24 -14.93 -5.20 11.08
N GLU A 25 -14.36 -6.40 11.04
CA GLU A 25 -13.81 -6.96 9.79
C GLU A 25 -14.89 -7.09 8.70
N ARG A 26 -16.06 -7.65 9.00
CA ARG A 26 -17.18 -7.72 8.03
C ARG A 26 -17.63 -6.35 7.53
N ILE A 27 -17.64 -5.34 8.39
CA ILE A 27 -18.00 -3.97 8.01
C ILE A 27 -16.94 -3.39 7.05
N LEU A 28 -15.67 -3.60 7.34
CA LEU A 28 -14.59 -3.11 6.48
C LEU A 28 -14.49 -3.88 5.16
N ASP A 29 -14.78 -5.18 5.15
CA ASP A 29 -14.85 -5.96 3.91
C ASP A 29 -15.99 -5.47 3.01
N ALA A 30 -17.19 -5.25 3.57
CA ALA A 30 -18.31 -4.66 2.84
C ALA A 30 -17.98 -3.24 2.34
N ALA A 31 -17.29 -2.43 3.14
CA ALA A 31 -16.85 -1.10 2.73
C ALA A 31 -15.82 -1.17 1.58
N LEU A 32 -14.90 -2.14 1.62
CA LEU A 32 -13.93 -2.37 0.53
C LEU A 32 -14.63 -2.72 -0.78
N GLU A 33 -15.58 -3.67 -0.75
CA GLU A 33 -16.35 -4.08 -1.94
C GLU A 33 -17.12 -2.90 -2.55
N LEU A 34 -17.83 -2.13 -1.71
CA LEU A 34 -18.57 -0.95 -2.15
C LEU A 34 -17.63 0.14 -2.69
N ALA A 35 -16.51 0.41 -2.01
CA ALA A 35 -15.53 1.38 -2.47
C ALA A 35 -14.87 0.97 -3.79
N ALA A 36 -14.58 -0.31 -3.99
CA ALA A 36 -14.07 -0.84 -5.25
C ALA A 36 -15.10 -0.72 -6.39
N ALA A 37 -16.39 -0.94 -6.12
CA ALA A 37 -17.45 -0.88 -7.11
C ALA A 37 -17.85 0.57 -7.47
N SER A 38 -18.10 1.43 -6.48
CA SER A 38 -18.68 2.76 -6.66
C SER A 38 -17.75 3.93 -6.33
N GLY A 39 -16.63 3.70 -5.65
CA GLY A 39 -15.66 4.70 -5.20
C GLY A 39 -15.88 5.15 -3.76
N LEU A 40 -14.78 5.56 -3.11
CA LEU A 40 -14.80 6.03 -1.72
C LEU A 40 -15.78 7.21 -1.51
N ARG A 41 -15.92 8.08 -2.50
CA ARG A 41 -16.80 9.27 -2.40
C ARG A 41 -18.28 8.92 -2.27
N HIS A 42 -18.71 7.75 -2.79
CA HIS A 42 -20.10 7.29 -2.78
C HIS A 42 -20.40 6.33 -1.64
N LEU A 43 -19.43 6.04 -0.79
CA LEU A 43 -19.62 5.16 0.36
C LEU A 43 -20.52 5.81 1.38
N THR A 44 -21.62 5.13 1.77
CA THR A 44 -22.53 5.57 2.84
C THR A 44 -22.57 4.57 3.98
N MET A 45 -22.81 5.06 5.20
CA MET A 45 -22.93 4.19 6.39
C MET A 45 -24.09 3.21 6.27
N GLU A 46 -25.17 3.60 5.58
CA GLU A 46 -26.34 2.75 5.30
C GLU A 46 -26.01 1.59 4.36
N ASP A 47 -25.34 1.88 3.27
CA ASP A 47 -25.00 0.85 2.27
C ASP A 47 -24.03 -0.16 2.87
N VAL A 48 -23.04 0.33 3.64
CA VAL A 48 -22.09 -0.54 4.35
C VAL A 48 -22.82 -1.41 5.39
N ALA A 49 -23.73 -0.84 6.19
CA ALA A 49 -24.49 -1.63 7.15
C ALA A 49 -25.31 -2.74 6.47
N ARG A 50 -25.95 -2.40 5.35
CA ARG A 50 -26.74 -3.34 4.55
C ARG A 50 -25.86 -4.45 3.97
N ALA A 51 -24.74 -4.11 3.36
CA ALA A 51 -23.81 -5.06 2.75
C ALA A 51 -23.14 -5.97 3.80
N ALA A 52 -22.76 -5.42 4.96
CA ALA A 52 -22.18 -6.17 6.06
C ALA A 52 -23.17 -7.04 6.84
N GLY A 53 -24.51 -6.90 6.59
CA GLY A 53 -25.53 -7.63 7.33
C GLY A 53 -25.64 -7.22 8.79
N VAL A 54 -25.35 -5.95 9.13
CA VAL A 54 -25.39 -5.42 10.49
C VAL A 54 -26.35 -4.24 10.61
N GLY A 55 -26.78 -3.93 11.83
CA GLY A 55 -27.61 -2.75 12.06
C GLY A 55 -26.81 -1.45 11.88
N ARG A 56 -27.44 -0.40 11.30
CA ARG A 56 -26.82 0.93 11.12
C ARG A 56 -26.18 1.46 12.43
N ALA A 57 -26.90 1.32 13.55
CA ALA A 57 -26.38 1.72 14.86
C ALA A 57 -25.06 1.01 15.24
N THR A 58 -24.86 -0.22 14.74
CA THR A 58 -23.63 -0.97 14.97
C THR A 58 -22.45 -0.35 14.23
N VAL A 59 -22.66 0.08 12.97
CA VAL A 59 -21.60 0.75 12.18
C VAL A 59 -21.23 2.07 12.84
N TYR A 60 -22.22 2.91 13.19
CA TYR A 60 -21.98 4.20 13.87
C TYR A 60 -21.28 4.04 15.23
N ARG A 61 -21.66 3.07 16.02
CA ARG A 61 -21.01 2.82 17.31
C ARG A 61 -19.55 2.44 17.18
N ARG A 62 -19.15 1.74 16.08
CA ARG A 62 -17.79 1.24 15.88
C ARG A 62 -16.87 2.27 15.22
N PHE A 63 -17.37 2.97 14.24
CA PHE A 63 -16.57 3.86 13.39
C PHE A 63 -16.91 5.34 13.57
N GLY A 64 -18.01 5.67 14.26
CA GLY A 64 -18.43 7.06 14.50
C GLY A 64 -19.13 7.67 13.30
N ASP A 65 -18.39 8.02 12.27
CA ASP A 65 -18.90 8.61 11.03
C ASP A 65 -18.28 7.97 9.78
N ARG A 66 -18.69 8.49 8.62
CA ARG A 66 -18.23 8.01 7.33
C ARG A 66 -16.72 8.21 7.13
N ASP A 67 -16.20 9.35 7.53
CA ASP A 67 -14.81 9.70 7.29
C ASP A 67 -13.89 8.84 8.16
N ALA A 68 -14.27 8.58 9.41
CA ALA A 68 -13.58 7.63 10.27
C ALA A 68 -13.63 6.19 9.74
N LEU A 69 -14.76 5.77 9.11
CA LEU A 69 -14.85 4.47 8.45
C LEU A 69 -13.90 4.39 7.24
N VAL A 70 -13.82 5.44 6.42
CA VAL A 70 -12.91 5.51 5.27
C VAL A 70 -11.45 5.49 5.74
N ASP A 71 -11.12 6.21 6.81
CA ASP A 71 -9.79 6.21 7.41
C ASP A 71 -9.41 4.82 7.93
N ALA A 72 -10.33 4.15 8.63
CA ALA A 72 -10.11 2.79 9.13
C ALA A 72 -9.92 1.78 7.98
N LEU A 73 -10.73 1.87 6.92
CA LEU A 73 -10.59 1.06 5.72
C LEU A 73 -9.21 1.29 5.07
N SER A 74 -8.86 2.56 4.82
CA SER A 74 -7.60 2.92 4.17
C SER A 74 -6.38 2.45 4.97
N THR A 75 -6.43 2.60 6.30
CA THR A 75 -5.39 2.14 7.21
C THR A 75 -5.24 0.60 7.17
N ARG A 76 -6.36 -0.13 7.23
CA ARG A 76 -6.36 -1.60 7.13
C ARG A 76 -5.76 -2.09 5.82
N GLU A 77 -6.20 -1.53 4.70
CA GLU A 77 -5.72 -1.96 3.38
C GLU A 77 -4.25 -1.58 3.17
N ALA A 78 -3.80 -0.41 3.64
CA ALA A 78 -2.38 -0.06 3.61
C ALA A 78 -1.53 -1.05 4.41
N ARG A 79 -1.98 -1.46 5.61
CA ARG A 79 -1.29 -2.49 6.41
C ARG A 79 -1.24 -3.85 5.72
N ARG A 80 -2.35 -4.27 5.09
CA ARG A 80 -2.40 -5.53 4.34
C ARG A 80 -1.39 -5.52 3.17
N CYS A 81 -1.35 -4.43 2.40
CA CYS A 81 -0.38 -4.26 1.33
C CYS A 81 1.06 -4.28 1.85
N LEU A 82 1.36 -3.56 2.94
CA LEU A 82 2.70 -3.56 3.53
C LEU A 82 3.09 -4.93 4.08
N ALA A 83 2.16 -5.67 4.69
CA ALA A 83 2.41 -7.02 5.17
C ALA A 83 2.71 -7.98 4.00
N GLU A 84 1.98 -7.87 2.90
CA GLU A 84 2.23 -8.64 1.68
C GLU A 84 3.61 -8.32 1.09
N LEU A 85 3.98 -7.03 1.02
CA LEU A 85 5.32 -6.61 0.60
C LEU A 85 6.43 -7.09 1.55
N ALA A 86 6.18 -7.10 2.85
CA ALA A 86 7.14 -7.57 3.84
C ALA A 86 7.42 -9.07 3.72
N LEU A 87 6.43 -9.84 3.24
CA LEU A 87 6.51 -11.28 3.01
C LEU A 87 6.87 -11.64 1.56
N ALA A 88 7.11 -10.63 0.70
CA ALA A 88 7.45 -10.88 -0.68
C ALA A 88 8.81 -11.58 -0.80
N GLY A 89 8.82 -12.68 -1.54
CA GLY A 89 10.01 -13.49 -1.77
C GLY A 89 10.33 -14.47 -0.65
N ASP A 90 11.31 -15.33 -0.94
CA ASP A 90 11.87 -16.28 0.03
C ASP A 90 12.84 -15.52 0.96
N PRO A 91 12.64 -15.51 2.29
CA PRO A 91 13.57 -14.86 3.22
C PRO A 91 14.97 -15.49 3.23
N ALA A 92 15.13 -16.72 2.72
CA ALA A 92 16.43 -17.37 2.56
C ALA A 92 17.12 -17.04 1.22
N ALA A 93 16.40 -16.38 0.28
CA ALA A 93 16.99 -15.99 -0.99
C ALA A 93 17.93 -14.77 -0.82
N PRO A 94 18.87 -14.55 -1.78
CA PRO A 94 19.69 -13.34 -1.81
C PRO A 94 18.82 -12.08 -1.74
N VAL A 95 19.28 -11.04 -1.02
CA VAL A 95 18.50 -9.79 -0.82
C VAL A 95 18.13 -9.11 -2.14
N VAL A 96 18.97 -9.24 -3.17
CA VAL A 96 18.65 -8.75 -4.50
C VAL A 96 17.43 -9.45 -5.10
N ASP A 97 17.24 -10.74 -4.86
CA ASP A 97 16.07 -11.49 -5.33
C ASP A 97 14.81 -11.07 -4.57
N GLN A 98 14.92 -10.88 -3.25
CA GLN A 98 13.84 -10.34 -2.43
C GLN A 98 13.43 -8.93 -2.88
N PHE A 99 14.39 -8.08 -3.24
CA PHE A 99 14.12 -6.75 -3.79
C PHE A 99 13.37 -6.82 -5.12
N CYS A 100 13.82 -7.68 -6.05
CA CYS A 100 13.16 -7.86 -7.34
C CYS A 100 11.73 -8.39 -7.19
N GLU A 101 11.51 -9.34 -6.26
CA GLU A 101 10.19 -9.85 -5.94
C GLU A 101 9.31 -8.76 -5.32
N GLY A 102 9.83 -7.98 -4.38
CA GLY A 102 9.13 -6.85 -3.77
C GLY A 102 8.65 -5.83 -4.81
N PHE A 103 9.46 -5.55 -5.83
CA PHE A 103 9.06 -4.69 -6.94
C PHE A 103 7.91 -5.32 -7.75
N ALA A 104 8.01 -6.59 -8.14
CA ALA A 104 6.96 -7.28 -8.89
C ALA A 104 5.64 -7.31 -8.10
N VAL A 105 5.69 -7.62 -6.79
CA VAL A 105 4.54 -7.59 -5.89
C VAL A 105 3.94 -6.20 -5.78
N SER A 106 4.77 -5.14 -5.72
CA SER A 106 4.28 -3.75 -5.67
C SER A 106 3.44 -3.41 -6.91
N ILE A 107 3.92 -3.78 -8.10
CA ILE A 107 3.18 -3.56 -9.35
C ILE A 107 1.89 -4.39 -9.38
N ARG A 108 1.93 -5.65 -8.95
CA ARG A 108 0.76 -6.51 -8.86
C ARG A 108 -0.30 -5.90 -7.93
N LEU A 109 0.08 -5.44 -6.74
CA LEU A 109 -0.84 -4.77 -5.80
C LEU A 109 -1.51 -3.54 -6.43
N LEU A 110 -0.77 -2.69 -7.14
CA LEU A 110 -1.32 -1.52 -7.84
C LEU A 110 -2.36 -1.91 -8.89
N ARG A 111 -2.25 -3.09 -9.51
CA ARG A 111 -3.11 -3.56 -10.61
C ARG A 111 -4.28 -4.43 -10.15
N GLU A 112 -4.09 -5.24 -9.12
CA GLU A 112 -5.03 -6.28 -8.73
C GLU A 112 -5.82 -5.93 -7.46
N HIS A 113 -5.23 -5.16 -6.52
CA HIS A 113 -5.92 -4.78 -5.30
C HIS A 113 -7.17 -3.95 -5.63
N PRO A 114 -8.38 -4.36 -5.20
CA PRO A 114 -9.64 -3.80 -5.69
C PRO A 114 -9.72 -2.28 -5.54
N LEU A 115 -9.31 -1.75 -4.38
CA LEU A 115 -9.33 -0.31 -4.12
C LEU A 115 -8.25 0.42 -4.91
N LEU A 116 -7.00 -0.07 -4.92
CA LEU A 116 -5.89 0.57 -5.63
C LEU A 116 -6.17 0.61 -7.14
N ARG A 117 -6.63 -0.50 -7.72
CA ARG A 117 -7.01 -0.58 -9.13
C ARG A 117 -8.05 0.48 -9.48
N ARG A 118 -9.07 0.66 -8.65
CA ARG A 118 -10.08 1.70 -8.88
C ARG A 118 -9.46 3.11 -8.80
N LEU A 119 -8.64 3.38 -7.78
CA LEU A 119 -7.97 4.67 -7.63
C LEU A 119 -7.09 4.98 -8.84
N VAL A 120 -6.36 4.00 -9.35
CA VAL A 120 -5.51 4.14 -10.54
C VAL A 120 -6.32 4.41 -11.81
N LEU A 121 -7.38 3.65 -12.05
CA LEU A 121 -8.10 3.65 -13.32
C LEU A 121 -9.23 4.69 -13.39
N VAL A 122 -9.88 5.00 -12.28
CA VAL A 122 -11.12 5.79 -12.25
C VAL A 122 -10.99 7.04 -11.37
N ASP A 123 -10.52 6.87 -10.15
CA ASP A 123 -10.55 7.94 -9.14
C ASP A 123 -9.15 8.55 -8.92
N ARG A 124 -8.42 8.85 -10.00
CA ARG A 124 -7.02 9.34 -9.95
C ARG A 124 -6.81 10.55 -9.05
N GLN A 125 -7.80 11.43 -8.95
CA GLN A 125 -7.72 12.60 -8.07
C GLN A 125 -7.71 12.19 -6.59
N VAL A 126 -8.43 11.12 -6.23
CA VAL A 126 -8.40 10.56 -4.87
C VAL A 126 -7.05 9.90 -4.60
N LEU A 127 -6.47 9.22 -5.61
CA LEU A 127 -5.11 8.66 -5.48
C LEU A 127 -4.06 9.76 -5.26
N LEU A 128 -4.09 10.83 -6.05
CA LEU A 128 -3.16 11.95 -5.89
C LEU A 128 -3.27 12.57 -4.50
N GLN A 129 -4.50 12.80 -4.03
CA GLN A 129 -4.75 13.30 -2.67
C GLN A 129 -4.21 12.34 -1.61
N ALA A 130 -4.45 11.03 -1.74
CA ALA A 130 -3.93 10.04 -0.80
C ALA A 130 -2.38 9.99 -0.78
N LEU A 131 -1.73 10.18 -1.93
CA LEU A 131 -0.26 10.28 -2.01
C LEU A 131 0.24 11.52 -1.26
N ASP A 132 -0.42 12.68 -1.45
CA ASP A 132 -0.09 13.92 -0.74
C ASP A 132 -0.38 13.82 0.77
N ASP A 133 -1.46 13.11 1.15
CA ASP A 133 -1.87 12.91 2.56
C ASP A 133 -1.02 11.87 3.30
N GLY A 134 -0.02 11.26 2.63
CA GLY A 134 1.01 10.46 3.28
C GLY A 134 1.16 9.02 2.79
N LEU A 135 0.38 8.57 1.83
CA LEU A 135 0.55 7.23 1.27
C LEU A 135 1.95 7.05 0.63
N PHE A 136 2.46 8.11 -0.03
CA PHE A 136 3.81 8.11 -0.60
C PHE A 136 4.86 7.96 0.52
N GLU A 137 4.75 8.75 1.59
CA GLU A 137 5.67 8.72 2.72
C GLU A 137 5.65 7.37 3.45
N LEU A 138 4.47 6.73 3.54
CA LEU A 138 4.34 5.38 4.10
C LEU A 138 5.14 4.37 3.29
N ALA A 139 4.97 4.36 1.96
CA ALA A 139 5.68 3.44 1.08
C ALA A 139 7.20 3.70 1.09
N ARG A 140 7.60 4.98 1.02
CA ARG A 140 9.01 5.40 1.08
C ARG A 140 9.65 4.99 2.41
N GLY A 141 9.00 5.27 3.52
CA GLY A 141 9.51 4.92 4.86
C GLY A 141 9.67 3.41 5.04
N PHE A 142 8.71 2.63 4.60
CA PHE A 142 8.80 1.16 4.60
C PHE A 142 10.03 0.67 3.83
N LEU A 143 10.26 1.19 2.61
CA LEU A 143 11.41 0.81 1.80
C LEU A 143 12.73 1.27 2.41
N ALA A 144 12.81 2.50 2.94
CA ALA A 144 13.99 3.03 3.60
C ALA A 144 14.41 2.17 4.80
N ASP A 145 13.44 1.73 5.61
CA ASP A 145 13.73 0.87 6.77
C ASP A 145 14.26 -0.52 6.33
N ARG A 146 13.74 -1.09 5.26
CA ARG A 146 14.29 -2.34 4.69
C ARG A 146 15.71 -2.16 4.17
N ILE A 147 16.00 -1.06 3.47
CA ILE A 147 17.36 -0.72 3.02
C ILE A 147 18.30 -0.60 4.21
N ARG A 148 17.92 0.11 5.27
CA ARG A 148 18.72 0.24 6.50
C ARG A 148 18.99 -1.10 7.19
N VAL A 149 18.00 -2.01 7.19
CA VAL A 149 18.21 -3.38 7.71
C VAL A 149 19.26 -4.11 6.87
N ALA A 150 19.13 -4.09 5.55
CA ALA A 150 20.07 -4.74 4.63
C ALA A 150 21.47 -4.14 4.72
N GLN A 151 21.61 -2.83 4.91
CA GLN A 151 22.90 -2.17 5.15
C GLN A 151 23.58 -2.65 6.45
N ARG A 152 22.80 -2.77 7.53
CA ARG A 152 23.34 -3.33 8.80
C ARG A 152 23.88 -4.75 8.62
N LEU A 153 23.26 -5.54 7.76
CA LEU A 153 23.68 -6.90 7.41
C LEU A 153 24.80 -6.93 6.33
N ARG A 154 25.18 -5.77 5.78
CA ARG A 154 26.15 -5.61 4.69
C ARG A 154 25.74 -6.32 3.39
N GLU A 155 24.45 -6.39 3.13
CA GLU A 155 23.85 -7.03 1.95
C GLU A 155 23.62 -6.04 0.80
N VAL A 156 23.66 -4.74 1.09
CA VAL A 156 23.58 -3.66 0.11
C VAL A 156 24.69 -2.63 0.37
N ARG A 157 25.02 -1.84 -0.65
CA ARG A 157 26.02 -0.79 -0.57
C ARG A 157 25.61 0.33 0.39
N ASP A 158 26.60 1.09 0.86
CA ASP A 158 26.39 2.27 1.70
C ASP A 158 25.91 3.45 0.84
N VAL A 159 24.59 3.61 0.77
CA VAL A 159 23.91 4.72 0.10
C VAL A 159 23.00 5.42 1.10
N ASP A 160 22.61 6.66 0.83
CA ASP A 160 21.53 7.26 1.61
C ASP A 160 20.23 6.49 1.41
N ALA A 161 19.75 5.84 2.48
CA ALA A 161 18.58 4.96 2.42
C ALA A 161 17.29 5.74 2.12
N ASP A 162 17.19 6.99 2.54
CA ASP A 162 16.02 7.84 2.28
C ASP A 162 16.01 8.30 0.82
N GLU A 163 17.15 8.71 0.27
CA GLU A 163 17.26 9.11 -1.14
C GLU A 163 17.00 7.91 -2.08
N ALA A 164 17.60 6.76 -1.77
CA ALA A 164 17.37 5.55 -2.55
C ALA A 164 15.90 5.12 -2.52
N ALA A 165 15.27 5.12 -1.33
CA ALA A 165 13.86 4.80 -1.18
C ALA A 165 12.97 5.81 -1.90
N GLU A 166 13.29 7.11 -1.86
CA GLU A 166 12.57 8.15 -2.58
C GLU A 166 12.53 7.86 -4.09
N ILE A 167 13.69 7.62 -4.69
CA ILE A 167 13.81 7.34 -6.14
C ILE A 167 13.03 6.07 -6.51
N LEU A 168 13.24 4.98 -5.78
CA LEU A 168 12.60 3.70 -6.07
C LEU A 168 11.07 3.77 -5.88
N THR A 169 10.59 4.47 -4.85
CA THR A 169 9.15 4.67 -4.62
C THR A 169 8.54 5.53 -5.72
N ARG A 170 9.22 6.59 -6.19
CA ARG A 170 8.75 7.41 -7.32
C ARG A 170 8.64 6.58 -8.60
N VAL A 171 9.65 5.78 -8.90
CA VAL A 171 9.61 4.88 -10.08
C VAL A 171 8.39 3.96 -9.98
N THR A 172 8.19 3.29 -8.86
CA THR A 172 7.05 2.37 -8.66
C THR A 172 5.71 3.12 -8.76
N THR A 173 5.59 4.29 -8.11
CA THR A 173 4.36 5.11 -8.14
C THR A 173 4.07 5.61 -9.56
N SER A 174 5.09 5.84 -10.38
CA SER A 174 4.89 6.30 -11.77
C SER A 174 4.08 5.30 -12.59
N PHE A 175 4.19 4.00 -12.34
CA PHE A 175 3.38 2.97 -13.01
C PHE A 175 1.90 3.06 -12.63
N ALA A 176 1.56 3.57 -11.44
CA ALA A 176 0.18 3.86 -11.06
C ALA A 176 -0.34 5.13 -11.75
N LEU A 177 0.47 6.18 -11.78
CA LEU A 177 0.06 7.48 -12.33
C LEU A 177 0.09 7.51 -13.86
N LEU A 178 0.96 6.74 -14.50
CA LEU A 178 1.19 6.69 -15.93
C LEU A 178 0.99 5.25 -16.45
N PRO A 179 -0.27 4.82 -16.67
CA PRO A 179 -0.56 3.42 -17.02
C PRO A 179 -0.08 3.01 -18.43
N GLY A 180 0.21 3.98 -19.30
CA GLY A 180 0.77 3.71 -20.62
C GLY A 180 2.26 3.36 -20.51
N THR A 181 2.60 2.09 -20.77
CA THR A 181 3.98 1.57 -20.73
C THR A 181 4.20 0.54 -21.81
N SER A 182 5.45 0.41 -22.27
CA SER A 182 5.89 -0.67 -23.14
C SER A 182 6.27 -1.94 -22.37
N LEU A 183 6.29 -1.89 -21.04
CA LEU A 183 6.54 -3.06 -20.21
C LEU A 183 5.27 -3.88 -20.04
N ASP A 184 5.39 -5.19 -20.14
CA ASP A 184 4.32 -6.09 -19.75
C ASP A 184 4.26 -6.15 -18.22
N LEU A 185 3.28 -5.45 -17.63
CA LEU A 185 3.10 -5.37 -16.18
C LEU A 185 2.37 -6.59 -15.61
N ASP A 186 1.88 -7.50 -16.44
CA ASP A 186 1.25 -8.75 -16.02
C ASP A 186 2.26 -9.92 -16.02
N ASP A 187 3.43 -9.73 -16.63
CA ASP A 187 4.55 -10.68 -16.60
C ASP A 187 5.46 -10.42 -15.39
N ALA A 188 5.27 -11.19 -14.32
CA ALA A 188 6.05 -11.08 -13.09
C ALA A 188 7.55 -11.38 -13.32
N ASP A 189 7.90 -12.33 -14.23
CA ASP A 189 9.29 -12.65 -14.52
C ASP A 189 9.97 -11.48 -15.24
N ARG A 190 9.25 -10.82 -16.15
CA ARG A 190 9.73 -9.61 -16.81
C ARG A 190 9.94 -8.47 -15.82
N LEU A 191 9.00 -8.29 -14.87
CA LEU A 191 9.15 -7.27 -13.82
C LEU A 191 10.36 -7.53 -12.93
N ARG A 192 10.62 -8.78 -12.54
CA ARG A 192 11.83 -9.15 -11.77
C ARG A 192 13.10 -8.87 -12.56
N ALA A 193 13.12 -9.20 -13.86
CA ALA A 193 14.26 -8.92 -14.73
C ALA A 193 14.52 -7.41 -14.84
N VAL A 194 13.50 -6.59 -15.07
CA VAL A 194 13.60 -5.12 -15.11
C VAL A 194 14.12 -4.57 -13.78
N ALA A 195 13.58 -5.06 -12.64
CA ALA A 195 14.06 -4.64 -11.33
C ALA A 195 15.55 -4.98 -11.15
N ARG A 196 15.98 -6.18 -11.55
CA ARG A 196 17.36 -6.63 -11.44
C ARG A 196 18.32 -5.82 -12.31
N GLU A 197 17.94 -5.58 -13.55
CA GLU A 197 18.81 -4.93 -14.53
C GLU A 197 18.90 -3.41 -14.32
N LEU A 198 17.79 -2.76 -13.95
CA LEU A 198 17.68 -1.31 -13.97
C LEU A 198 17.53 -0.65 -12.61
N LEU A 199 16.95 -1.34 -11.61
CA LEU A 199 16.68 -0.76 -10.30
C LEU A 199 17.66 -1.28 -9.23
N ALA A 200 17.98 -2.56 -9.27
CA ALA A 200 18.89 -3.16 -8.29
C ALA A 200 20.28 -2.47 -8.25
N PRO A 201 20.87 -1.97 -9.35
CA PRO A 201 22.15 -1.24 -9.29
C PRO A 201 22.12 0.03 -8.41
N VAL A 202 20.96 0.54 -8.04
CA VAL A 202 20.87 1.62 -7.04
C VAL A 202 21.35 1.15 -5.66
N LEU A 203 21.09 -0.11 -5.30
CA LEU A 203 21.37 -0.70 -3.99
C LEU A 203 22.53 -1.71 -4.01
N PHE A 204 22.70 -2.43 -5.11
CA PHE A 204 23.64 -3.54 -5.29
C PHE A 204 24.67 -3.12 -6.34
N GLY A 205 25.85 -2.79 -5.91
CA GLY A 205 26.95 -2.36 -6.80
C GLY A 205 27.67 -3.49 -7.47
#